data_198183a808e9da53e82d5f25dba7cc41
#
_entry.id   198183a808e9da53e82d5f25dba7cc41
#
_cell.length_a   1.000
_cell.length_b   1.000
_cell.length_c   1.000
_cell.angle_alpha   90.00
_cell.angle_beta   90.00
_cell.angle_gamma   90.00
#
_symmetry.space_group_name_H-M   'P 1'
#
loop_
_entity.id
_entity.type
_entity.pdbx_description
1 polymer ?
#
loop_
_entity_poly.entity_id
_entity_poly.type
_entity_poly.pdbx_seq_one_letter_code
_entity_poly.pdbx_strand_id
1 'polypeptide(L)'
;MTKPRMLYLMHIDWNWIRQRPQYLEDELEKSYDITVFCPRNYRLKEYRDKDNISVFYTIPFIRRYPYVARIDDWRKKKAIENIIKKSKPEYIYSTSPEFSYCIPQWYKGCVIYDCMDNMIAFHSNQRLIERVADQESAMVHRADIILASSQKLCEILDDRYGELSKGKISLIRNGYDGKLENTDSASPRKKRFTLCYFGTIGRWFNFAYILKSLKEEEDIEYLLIGPVECGTSIPKHNRIKHLPPVDHSNLFDITKNTDAFIMPFEINELILSVDPVKLYEYINFNKNILCVEYPEVERFGHFVYFYSDYESFKAQICRLKKEKSVKYTNEERILFLEKNNWKDRGKQITELIIQKRAK
;
A
#
# COMPACT_ATOMS: atom_id res chain seq x y z
N MET A 1 -16.43 -20.22 22.04
CA MET A 1 -15.58 -19.22 22.73
C MET A 1 -15.84 -17.87 22.08
N THR A 2 -15.97 -16.79 22.83
CA THR A 2 -16.09 -15.44 22.30
C THR A 2 -14.75 -15.02 21.70
N LYS A 3 -14.78 -14.38 20.52
CA LYS A 3 -13.57 -13.84 19.90
C LYS A 3 -12.91 -12.77 20.79
N PRO A 4 -11.57 -12.72 20.89
CA PRO A 4 -10.88 -11.64 21.59
C PRO A 4 -11.15 -10.29 20.91
N ARG A 5 -11.28 -9.22 21.72
CA ARG A 5 -11.64 -7.88 21.20
C ARG A 5 -10.41 -7.12 20.73
N MET A 6 -10.52 -6.51 19.55
CA MET A 6 -9.45 -5.71 18.93
C MET A 6 -9.98 -4.34 18.53
N LEU A 7 -9.27 -3.27 18.90
CA LEU A 7 -9.48 -1.94 18.36
C LEU A 7 -8.50 -1.72 17.20
N TYR A 8 -9.03 -1.53 15.99
CA TYR A 8 -8.26 -1.33 14.77
C TYR A 8 -8.21 0.15 14.41
N LEU A 9 -7.07 0.79 14.63
CA LEU A 9 -6.84 2.21 14.38
C LEU A 9 -6.30 2.38 12.95
N MET A 10 -7.17 2.79 12.04
CA MET A 10 -6.87 2.95 10.63
C MET A 10 -6.69 4.44 10.29
N HIS A 11 -5.60 4.81 9.63
CA HIS A 11 -5.27 6.20 9.31
C HIS A 11 -5.95 6.72 8.03
N ILE A 12 -6.56 5.82 7.25
CA ILE A 12 -7.33 6.15 6.04
C ILE A 12 -8.82 5.88 6.27
N ASP A 13 -9.68 6.54 5.47
CA ASP A 13 -11.11 6.25 5.45
C ASP A 13 -11.36 4.81 4.98
N TRP A 14 -12.27 4.10 5.65
CA TRP A 14 -12.66 2.74 5.28
C TRP A 14 -13.11 2.63 3.81
N ASN A 15 -13.81 3.64 3.32
CA ASN A 15 -14.33 3.67 1.96
C ASN A 15 -13.33 4.19 0.92
N TRP A 16 -12.07 4.43 1.30
CA TRP A 16 -11.01 4.75 0.34
C TRP A 16 -10.69 3.54 -0.53
N ILE A 17 -9.85 3.73 -1.56
CA ILE A 17 -9.33 2.63 -2.39
C ILE A 17 -8.80 1.53 -1.47
N ARG A 18 -9.27 0.29 -1.67
CA ARG A 18 -8.85 -0.85 -0.87
C ARG A 18 -7.34 -1.07 -0.97
N GLN A 19 -6.73 -1.23 0.16
CA GLN A 19 -5.30 -1.49 0.32
C GLN A 19 -5.05 -2.29 1.61
N ARG A 20 -3.81 -2.48 2.00
CA ARG A 20 -3.41 -3.32 3.14
C ARG A 20 -4.31 -3.20 4.38
N PRO A 21 -4.68 -2.01 4.90
CA PRO A 21 -5.50 -1.95 6.12
C PRO A 21 -6.85 -2.64 6.01
N GLN A 22 -7.58 -2.43 4.91
CA GLN A 22 -8.89 -3.04 4.72
C GLN A 22 -8.79 -4.55 4.51
N TYR A 23 -7.79 -5.02 3.73
CA TYR A 23 -7.59 -6.45 3.50
C TYR A 23 -7.20 -7.20 4.77
N LEU A 24 -6.33 -6.62 5.59
CA LEU A 24 -5.92 -7.23 6.85
C LEU A 24 -7.04 -7.22 7.89
N GLU A 25 -7.85 -6.17 7.93
CA GLU A 25 -9.02 -6.13 8.84
C GLU A 25 -10.01 -7.24 8.49
N ASP A 26 -10.36 -7.40 7.19
CA ASP A 26 -11.25 -8.48 6.75
C ASP A 26 -10.73 -9.89 7.10
N GLU A 27 -9.41 -10.09 7.10
CA GLU A 27 -8.85 -11.38 7.50
C GLU A 27 -8.80 -11.57 9.02
N LEU A 28 -8.47 -10.51 9.75
CA LEU A 28 -8.38 -10.55 11.21
C LEU A 28 -9.76 -10.64 11.88
N GLU A 29 -10.83 -10.06 11.28
CA GLU A 29 -12.19 -10.19 11.83
C GLU A 29 -12.69 -11.66 11.88
N LYS A 30 -12.07 -12.56 11.13
CA LYS A 30 -12.35 -14.01 11.22
C LYS A 30 -11.98 -14.59 12.59
N SER A 31 -10.95 -14.03 13.25
CA SER A 31 -10.40 -14.49 14.53
C SER A 31 -10.67 -13.54 15.70
N TYR A 32 -10.93 -12.26 15.44
CA TYR A 32 -11.10 -11.21 16.44
C TYR A 32 -12.47 -10.54 16.29
N ASP A 33 -12.99 -10.01 17.41
CA ASP A 33 -14.13 -9.08 17.46
C ASP A 33 -13.58 -7.66 17.29
N ILE A 34 -13.66 -7.13 16.07
CA ILE A 34 -12.95 -5.90 15.68
C ILE A 34 -13.89 -4.70 15.73
N THR A 35 -13.46 -3.64 16.42
CA THR A 35 -13.99 -2.30 16.27
C THR A 35 -12.99 -1.45 15.48
N VAL A 36 -13.38 -0.95 14.31
CA VAL A 36 -12.53 -0.09 13.48
C VAL A 36 -12.75 1.38 13.85
N PHE A 37 -11.67 2.12 14.00
CA PHE A 37 -11.69 3.59 14.08
C PHE A 37 -10.95 4.16 12.87
N CYS A 38 -11.60 5.01 12.07
CA CYS A 38 -10.99 5.63 10.89
C CYS A 38 -11.44 7.08 10.69
N PRO A 39 -10.61 7.95 10.05
CA PRO A 39 -11.02 9.30 9.69
C PRO A 39 -11.99 9.30 8.50
N ARG A 40 -12.86 10.31 8.43
CA ARG A 40 -13.71 10.55 7.26
C ARG A 40 -12.97 11.29 6.16
N ASN A 41 -12.97 10.74 4.95
CA ASN A 41 -12.50 11.43 3.75
C ASN A 41 -13.67 12.16 3.07
N TYR A 42 -13.75 13.47 3.22
CA TYR A 42 -14.83 14.30 2.66
C TYR A 42 -14.86 14.38 1.12
N ARG A 43 -13.85 13.86 0.43
CA ARG A 43 -13.81 13.77 -1.03
C ARG A 43 -14.63 12.60 -1.57
N LEU A 44 -14.97 11.63 -0.71
CA LEU A 44 -15.80 10.48 -1.08
C LEU A 44 -17.28 10.91 -1.06
N LYS A 45 -17.96 10.75 -2.20
CA LYS A 45 -19.37 11.09 -2.36
C LYS A 45 -20.28 10.03 -1.77
N GLU A 46 -19.94 8.76 -1.96
CA GLU A 46 -20.68 7.61 -1.43
C GLU A 46 -19.99 7.07 -0.19
N TYR A 47 -20.78 6.63 0.76
CA TYR A 47 -20.32 6.02 1.99
C TYR A 47 -21.08 4.73 2.23
N ARG A 48 -20.33 3.65 2.43
CA ARG A 48 -20.91 2.35 2.82
C ARG A 48 -20.69 2.17 4.32
N ASP A 49 -21.77 2.08 5.06
CA ASP A 49 -21.70 1.77 6.48
C ASP A 49 -21.34 0.29 6.70
N LYS A 50 -20.48 0.06 7.65
CA LYS A 50 -20.20 -1.27 8.23
C LYS A 50 -20.38 -1.12 9.74
N ASP A 51 -21.16 -1.98 10.37
CA ASP A 51 -21.63 -1.83 11.75
C ASP A 51 -20.52 -1.68 12.81
N ASN A 52 -19.35 -2.23 12.53
CA ASN A 52 -18.20 -2.19 13.44
C ASN A 52 -17.28 -0.97 13.24
N ILE A 53 -17.67 0.01 12.41
CA ILE A 53 -16.81 1.16 12.07
C ILE A 53 -17.23 2.40 12.86
N SER A 54 -16.29 2.95 13.62
CA SER A 54 -16.37 4.26 14.26
C SER A 54 -15.66 5.32 13.42
N VAL A 55 -16.42 6.16 12.74
CA VAL A 55 -15.90 7.19 11.85
C VAL A 55 -15.60 8.48 12.61
N PHE A 56 -14.39 8.97 12.47
CA PHE A 56 -13.97 10.26 13.04
C PHE A 56 -14.06 11.38 12.00
N TYR A 57 -14.88 12.36 12.30
CA TYR A 57 -15.05 13.55 11.46
C TYR A 57 -14.05 14.62 11.86
N THR A 58 -12.98 14.76 11.07
CA THR A 58 -12.02 15.87 11.20
C THR A 58 -12.73 17.18 10.82
N ILE A 59 -12.40 18.28 11.48
CA ILE A 59 -13.01 19.57 11.13
C ILE A 59 -12.32 20.09 9.85
N PRO A 60 -13.07 20.32 8.75
CA PRO A 60 -12.49 20.80 7.50
C PRO A 60 -11.82 22.17 7.68
N PHE A 61 -10.77 22.45 6.90
CA PHE A 61 -9.99 23.70 6.89
C PHE A 61 -9.16 24.04 8.14
N ILE A 62 -9.28 23.29 9.21
CA ILE A 62 -8.66 23.56 10.52
C ILE A 62 -7.15 23.29 10.53
N ARG A 63 -6.65 22.36 9.71
CA ARG A 63 -5.20 22.08 9.61
C ARG A 63 -4.36 23.31 9.19
N ARG A 64 -4.99 24.36 8.70
CA ARG A 64 -4.36 25.64 8.36
C ARG A 64 -3.98 26.47 9.60
N TYR A 65 -4.62 26.19 10.75
CA TYR A 65 -4.41 26.93 11.99
C TYR A 65 -3.88 26.00 13.08
N PRO A 66 -2.63 26.18 13.58
CA PRO A 66 -1.99 25.26 14.54
C PRO A 66 -2.79 25.00 15.81
N TYR A 67 -3.50 26.02 16.31
CA TYR A 67 -4.32 25.88 17.52
C TYR A 67 -5.53 24.98 17.31
N VAL A 68 -6.10 25.01 16.13
CA VAL A 68 -7.29 24.22 15.81
C VAL A 68 -6.92 22.78 15.46
N ALA A 69 -5.73 22.55 14.90
CA ALA A 69 -5.18 21.20 14.75
C ALA A 69 -5.04 20.49 16.12
N ARG A 70 -4.62 21.22 17.17
CA ARG A 70 -4.55 20.69 18.54
C ARG A 70 -5.92 20.28 19.11
N ILE A 71 -6.99 21.02 18.77
CA ILE A 71 -8.35 20.66 19.21
C ILE A 71 -8.78 19.37 18.54
N ASP A 72 -8.51 19.19 17.25
CA ASP A 72 -8.87 17.99 16.52
C ASP A 72 -8.05 16.77 17.00
N ASP A 73 -6.76 16.95 17.28
CA ASP A 73 -5.92 15.93 17.90
C ASP A 73 -6.45 15.53 19.30
N TRP A 74 -6.89 16.49 20.12
CA TRP A 74 -7.50 16.21 21.43
C TRP A 74 -8.82 15.47 21.29
N ARG A 75 -9.70 15.87 20.35
CA ARG A 75 -10.97 15.18 20.06
C ARG A 75 -10.73 13.73 19.61
N LYS A 76 -9.77 13.52 18.71
CA LYS A 76 -9.34 12.19 18.24
C LYS A 76 -8.89 11.32 19.42
N LYS A 77 -8.00 11.85 20.25
CA LYS A 77 -7.53 11.15 21.46
C LYS A 77 -8.69 10.78 22.39
N LYS A 78 -9.63 11.70 22.66
CA LYS A 78 -10.78 11.44 23.52
C LYS A 78 -11.76 10.42 22.93
N ALA A 79 -11.99 10.46 21.62
CA ALA A 79 -12.81 9.48 20.94
C ALA A 79 -12.23 8.06 21.08
N ILE A 80 -10.94 7.90 20.79
CA ILE A 80 -10.25 6.59 20.93
C ILE A 80 -10.25 6.14 22.39
N GLU A 81 -9.94 7.02 23.35
CA GLU A 81 -9.97 6.71 24.78
C GLU A 81 -11.37 6.23 25.25
N ASN A 82 -12.45 6.83 24.74
CA ASN A 82 -13.81 6.42 25.04
C ASN A 82 -14.14 5.04 24.45
N ILE A 83 -13.67 4.76 23.23
CA ILE A 83 -13.84 3.43 22.63
C ILE A 83 -13.09 2.39 23.46
N ILE A 84 -11.86 2.64 23.87
CA ILE A 84 -11.07 1.73 24.71
C ILE A 84 -11.78 1.44 26.03
N LYS A 85 -12.32 2.47 26.69
CA LYS A 85 -13.08 2.29 27.95
C LYS A 85 -14.36 1.47 27.79
N LYS A 86 -15.08 1.68 26.66
CA LYS A 86 -16.34 1.00 26.37
C LYS A 86 -16.13 -0.45 25.91
N SER A 87 -15.29 -0.66 24.91
CA SER A 87 -15.09 -1.98 24.31
C SER A 87 -14.09 -2.85 25.07
N LYS A 88 -13.22 -2.24 25.89
CA LYS A 88 -12.16 -2.92 26.65
C LYS A 88 -11.39 -3.92 25.77
N PRO A 89 -10.75 -3.45 24.68
CA PRO A 89 -10.06 -4.32 23.75
C PRO A 89 -8.84 -4.98 24.41
N GLU A 90 -8.58 -6.23 24.05
CA GLU A 90 -7.37 -6.95 24.46
C GLU A 90 -6.17 -6.55 23.58
N TYR A 91 -6.48 -6.12 22.34
CA TYR A 91 -5.51 -5.73 21.33
C TYR A 91 -5.83 -4.35 20.75
N ILE A 92 -4.79 -3.55 20.50
CA ILE A 92 -4.88 -2.37 19.65
C ILE A 92 -3.97 -2.60 18.45
N TYR A 93 -4.54 -2.58 17.26
CA TYR A 93 -3.82 -2.64 15.99
C TYR A 93 -3.78 -1.26 15.38
N SER A 94 -2.59 -0.72 15.12
CA SER A 94 -2.40 0.63 14.59
C SER A 94 -1.70 0.59 13.24
N THR A 95 -2.31 1.19 12.22
CA THR A 95 -1.75 1.29 10.86
C THR A 95 -0.92 2.56 10.64
N SER A 96 -0.73 3.38 11.68
CA SER A 96 0.05 4.63 11.58
C SER A 96 0.64 5.01 12.92
N PRO A 97 1.85 5.59 12.94
CA PRO A 97 2.47 6.07 14.16
C PRO A 97 1.74 7.26 14.78
N GLU A 98 0.89 7.97 14.02
CA GLU A 98 0.12 9.12 14.53
C GLU A 98 -0.82 8.78 15.69
N PHE A 99 -1.17 7.50 15.87
CA PHE A 99 -2.02 7.05 16.98
C PHE A 99 -1.27 6.82 18.29
N SER A 100 0.06 6.92 18.30
CA SER A 100 0.88 6.68 19.52
C SER A 100 0.41 7.48 20.72
N TYR A 101 0.10 8.76 20.53
CA TYR A 101 -0.37 9.66 21.60
C TYR A 101 -1.85 9.47 21.95
N CYS A 102 -2.61 8.72 21.14
CA CYS A 102 -4.02 8.41 21.39
C CYS A 102 -4.20 7.20 22.31
N ILE A 103 -3.21 6.31 22.38
CA ILE A 103 -3.23 5.12 23.23
C ILE A 103 -2.88 5.54 24.66
N PRO A 104 -3.82 5.45 25.63
CA PRO A 104 -3.57 5.93 26.98
C PRO A 104 -2.54 5.07 27.71
N GLN A 105 -1.75 5.67 28.60
CA GLN A 105 -0.71 4.97 29.39
C GLN A 105 -1.27 3.86 30.29
N TRP A 106 -2.53 4.00 30.73
CA TRP A 106 -3.19 2.98 31.56
C TRP A 106 -3.63 1.73 30.78
N TYR A 107 -3.64 1.79 29.44
CA TYR A 107 -3.95 0.61 28.62
C TYR A 107 -2.83 -0.41 28.73
N LYS A 108 -3.17 -1.64 29.16
CA LYS A 108 -2.22 -2.74 29.41
C LYS A 108 -2.37 -3.90 28.43
N GLY A 109 -3.28 -3.79 27.44
CA GLY A 109 -3.41 -4.78 26.37
C GLY A 109 -2.23 -4.71 25.39
N CYS A 110 -2.17 -5.69 24.49
CA CYS A 110 -1.14 -5.80 23.46
C CYS A 110 -1.34 -4.74 22.38
N VAL A 111 -0.27 -4.05 22.01
CA VAL A 111 -0.25 -3.04 20.93
C VAL A 111 0.55 -3.57 19.75
N ILE A 112 -0.09 -3.58 18.59
CA ILE A 112 0.48 -4.01 17.32
C ILE A 112 0.62 -2.79 16.43
N TYR A 113 1.84 -2.51 15.96
CA TYR A 113 2.11 -1.44 15.00
C TYR A 113 2.37 -2.03 13.62
N ASP A 114 1.55 -1.72 12.64
CA ASP A 114 1.70 -2.12 11.25
C ASP A 114 2.36 -0.99 10.47
N CYS A 115 3.69 -1.06 10.33
CA CYS A 115 4.50 -0.15 9.56
C CYS A 115 4.43 -0.56 8.08
N MET A 116 3.55 0.09 7.33
CA MET A 116 3.30 -0.24 5.93
C MET A 116 4.25 0.46 4.97
N ASP A 117 4.73 1.65 5.35
CA ASP A 117 5.54 2.54 4.54
C ASP A 117 6.52 3.32 5.41
N ASN A 118 7.61 3.80 4.79
CA ASN A 118 8.51 4.76 5.43
C ASN A 118 7.85 6.14 5.52
N MET A 119 7.00 6.34 6.54
CA MET A 119 6.20 7.54 6.70
C MET A 119 7.04 8.84 6.76
N ILE A 120 8.26 8.76 7.25
CA ILE A 120 9.19 9.90 7.30
C ILE A 120 9.58 10.33 5.89
N ALA A 121 9.85 9.38 4.99
CA ALA A 121 10.26 9.66 3.61
C ALA A 121 9.14 10.27 2.73
N PHE A 122 7.87 10.26 3.19
CA PHE A 122 6.78 10.95 2.51
C PHE A 122 6.86 12.48 2.64
N HIS A 123 7.62 13.01 3.60
CA HIS A 123 7.66 14.43 3.90
C HIS A 123 8.96 15.08 3.43
N SER A 124 8.85 16.32 2.95
CA SER A 124 10.00 17.21 2.65
C SER A 124 10.11 18.39 3.63
N ASN A 125 9.08 18.61 4.43
CA ASN A 125 9.07 19.68 5.45
C ASN A 125 9.67 19.16 6.75
N GLN A 126 10.75 19.79 7.22
CA GLN A 126 11.51 19.37 8.40
C GLN A 126 10.65 19.22 9.65
N ARG A 127 9.70 20.13 9.91
CA ARG A 127 8.80 20.06 11.09
C ARG A 127 7.86 18.85 11.02
N LEU A 128 7.43 18.45 9.80
CA LEU A 128 6.60 17.26 9.62
C LEU A 128 7.45 16.01 9.80
N ILE A 129 8.67 16.01 9.29
CA ILE A 129 9.63 14.92 9.47
C ILE A 129 9.87 14.66 10.95
N GLU A 130 10.22 15.68 11.72
CA GLU A 130 10.44 15.60 13.16
C GLU A 130 9.18 15.09 13.91
N ARG A 131 8.01 15.65 13.58
CA ARG A 131 6.75 15.21 14.19
C ARG A 131 6.46 13.73 13.92
N VAL A 132 6.64 13.27 12.69
CA VAL A 132 6.39 11.85 12.32
C VAL A 132 7.44 10.96 12.98
N ALA A 133 8.71 11.37 13.05
CA ALA A 133 9.76 10.64 13.73
C ALA A 133 9.49 10.48 15.23
N ASP A 134 9.03 11.54 15.90
CA ASP A 134 8.63 11.49 17.31
C ASP A 134 7.44 10.54 17.53
N GLN A 135 6.45 10.60 16.64
CA GLN A 135 5.28 9.72 16.70
C GLN A 135 5.66 8.25 16.46
N GLU A 136 6.56 8.00 15.50
CA GLU A 136 7.02 6.62 15.20
C GLU A 136 7.87 6.08 16.35
N SER A 137 8.77 6.88 16.92
CA SER A 137 9.55 6.52 18.11
C SER A 137 8.63 6.15 19.29
N ALA A 138 7.62 6.98 19.57
CA ALA A 138 6.64 6.72 20.62
C ALA A 138 5.81 5.46 20.34
N MET A 139 5.45 5.18 19.07
CA MET A 139 4.73 3.99 18.68
C MET A 139 5.59 2.74 18.82
N VAL A 140 6.84 2.76 18.37
CA VAL A 140 7.81 1.65 18.50
C VAL A 140 8.07 1.31 19.97
N HIS A 141 8.22 2.35 20.82
CA HIS A 141 8.36 2.15 22.26
C HIS A 141 7.13 1.45 22.85
N ARG A 142 5.94 1.84 22.43
CA ARG A 142 4.65 1.36 22.96
C ARG A 142 4.24 -0.01 22.43
N ALA A 143 4.65 -0.34 21.20
CA ALA A 143 4.26 -1.58 20.52
C ALA A 143 4.92 -2.80 21.16
N ASP A 144 4.14 -3.88 21.28
CA ASP A 144 4.60 -5.22 21.65
C ASP A 144 5.00 -6.03 20.43
N ILE A 145 4.36 -5.76 19.28
CA ILE A 145 4.61 -6.37 17.98
C ILE A 145 4.69 -5.24 16.93
N ILE A 146 5.69 -5.30 16.08
CA ILE A 146 5.86 -4.39 14.95
C ILE A 146 5.85 -5.23 13.68
N LEU A 147 4.93 -4.94 12.78
CA LEU A 147 4.86 -5.56 11.47
C LEU A 147 5.46 -4.60 10.46
N ALA A 148 6.36 -5.08 9.61
CA ALA A 148 6.91 -4.30 8.51
C ALA A 148 6.55 -4.95 7.18
N SER A 149 6.10 -4.15 6.20
CA SER A 149 5.64 -4.67 4.91
C SER A 149 6.77 -5.11 4.00
N SER A 150 8.00 -4.65 4.23
CA SER A 150 9.19 -4.96 3.42
C SER A 150 10.41 -5.26 4.28
N GLN A 151 11.37 -5.97 3.71
CA GLN A 151 12.65 -6.24 4.38
C GLN A 151 13.38 -4.93 4.67
N LYS A 152 13.32 -3.98 3.73
CA LYS A 152 13.95 -2.66 3.92
C LYS A 152 13.33 -1.87 5.07
N LEU A 153 12.03 -1.98 5.29
CA LEU A 153 11.38 -1.38 6.48
C LEU A 153 11.82 -2.03 7.78
N CYS A 154 12.04 -3.35 7.80
CA CYS A 154 12.61 -4.01 8.98
C CYS A 154 13.98 -3.42 9.32
N GLU A 155 14.86 -3.26 8.33
CA GLU A 155 16.20 -2.68 8.49
C GLU A 155 16.11 -1.22 8.96
N ILE A 156 15.27 -0.39 8.33
CA ILE A 156 15.06 1.02 8.69
C ILE A 156 14.59 1.16 10.14
N LEU A 157 13.66 0.31 10.58
CA LEU A 157 13.13 0.36 11.95
C LEU A 157 14.19 -0.12 12.97
N ASP A 158 14.97 -1.13 12.62
CA ASP A 158 16.06 -1.63 13.47
C ASP A 158 17.18 -0.59 13.60
N ASP A 159 17.61 0.00 12.48
CA ASP A 159 18.64 1.05 12.45
C ASP A 159 18.23 2.31 13.23
N ARG A 160 16.95 2.73 13.12
CA ARG A 160 16.45 3.95 13.78
C ARG A 160 16.23 3.77 15.28
N TYR A 161 15.74 2.59 15.69
CA TYR A 161 15.20 2.41 17.04
C TYR A 161 15.96 1.39 17.88
N GLY A 162 16.88 0.60 17.29
CA GLY A 162 17.79 -0.30 17.98
C GLY A 162 17.13 -1.11 19.09
N GLU A 163 17.54 -0.93 20.33
CA GLU A 163 17.01 -1.68 21.50
C GLU A 163 15.49 -1.49 21.70
N LEU A 164 14.88 -0.37 21.28
CA LEU A 164 13.43 -0.17 21.40
C LEU A 164 12.62 -1.09 20.49
N SER A 165 13.17 -1.47 19.36
CA SER A 165 12.53 -2.35 18.36
C SER A 165 12.92 -3.82 18.49
N LYS A 166 13.96 -4.12 19.25
CA LYS A 166 14.58 -5.43 19.38
C LYS A 166 13.58 -6.53 19.74
N GLY A 167 13.53 -7.56 18.90
CA GLY A 167 12.64 -8.72 19.09
C GLY A 167 11.15 -8.42 18.94
N LYS A 168 10.79 -7.24 18.40
CA LYS A 168 9.41 -6.87 18.14
C LYS A 168 9.06 -6.90 16.64
N ILE A 169 10.05 -6.69 15.75
CA ILE A 169 9.84 -6.57 14.29
C ILE A 169 9.62 -7.93 13.67
N SER A 170 8.61 -8.02 12.82
CA SER A 170 8.29 -9.18 11.98
C SER A 170 7.92 -8.74 10.59
N LEU A 171 8.50 -9.40 9.58
CA LEU A 171 8.20 -9.14 8.19
C LEU A 171 6.84 -9.75 7.81
N ILE A 172 5.87 -8.92 7.49
CA ILE A 172 4.57 -9.32 6.95
C ILE A 172 4.33 -8.55 5.65
N ARG A 173 4.70 -9.17 4.54
CA ARG A 173 4.59 -8.58 3.21
C ARG A 173 3.14 -8.29 2.83
N ASN A 174 2.95 -7.47 1.81
CA ASN A 174 1.66 -7.30 1.18
C ASN A 174 1.19 -8.61 0.53
N GLY A 175 -0.05 -8.63 0.10
CA GLY A 175 -0.67 -9.82 -0.48
C GLY A 175 -1.58 -9.46 -1.65
N TYR A 176 -2.08 -10.51 -2.27
CA TYR A 176 -3.07 -10.47 -3.33
C TYR A 176 -4.47 -10.77 -2.76
N ASP A 177 -5.54 -10.25 -3.38
CA ASP A 177 -6.91 -10.39 -2.88
C ASP A 177 -7.56 -11.76 -3.11
N GLY A 178 -6.87 -12.66 -3.82
CA GLY A 178 -7.28 -14.04 -4.04
C GLY A 178 -8.22 -14.27 -5.24
N LYS A 179 -8.64 -13.21 -5.95
CA LYS A 179 -9.49 -13.33 -7.14
C LYS A 179 -8.63 -13.51 -8.39
N LEU A 180 -8.55 -14.73 -8.91
CA LEU A 180 -7.83 -15.03 -10.15
C LEU A 180 -8.66 -14.58 -11.38
N GLU A 181 -8.03 -13.83 -12.27
CA GLU A 181 -8.67 -13.41 -13.52
C GLU A 181 -8.51 -14.49 -14.60
N ASN A 182 -9.56 -14.68 -15.39
CA ASN A 182 -9.50 -15.55 -16.58
C ASN A 182 -8.89 -14.78 -17.75
N THR A 183 -7.72 -15.23 -18.19
CA THR A 183 -6.88 -14.50 -19.15
C THR A 183 -6.85 -15.12 -20.56
N ASP A 184 -7.74 -16.04 -20.88
CA ASP A 184 -7.74 -16.80 -22.13
C ASP A 184 -8.15 -16.00 -23.39
N SER A 185 -8.45 -14.71 -23.25
CA SER A 185 -8.88 -13.88 -24.39
C SER A 185 -7.68 -13.25 -25.13
N ALA A 186 -7.49 -13.64 -26.37
CA ALA A 186 -6.54 -12.98 -27.26
C ALA A 186 -6.97 -11.51 -27.52
N SER A 187 -6.08 -10.57 -27.27
CA SER A 187 -6.34 -9.16 -27.59
C SER A 187 -6.22 -8.87 -29.09
N PRO A 188 -7.09 -8.05 -29.68
CA PRO A 188 -6.97 -7.67 -31.09
C PRO A 188 -5.67 -6.90 -31.32
N ARG A 189 -5.01 -7.12 -32.46
CA ARG A 189 -3.81 -6.39 -32.88
C ARG A 189 -4.09 -4.89 -32.93
N LYS A 190 -3.33 -4.13 -32.17
CA LYS A 190 -3.37 -2.67 -32.17
C LYS A 190 -2.30 -2.06 -33.07
N LYS A 191 -2.51 -0.78 -33.41
CA LYS A 191 -1.55 0.00 -34.19
C LYS A 191 -0.29 0.34 -33.37
N ARG A 192 -0.42 0.47 -32.01
CA ARG A 192 0.66 0.84 -31.10
C ARG A 192 0.75 -0.15 -29.94
N PHE A 193 1.98 -0.37 -29.47
CA PHE A 193 2.26 -1.12 -28.26
C PHE A 193 1.89 -0.28 -27.03
N THR A 194 0.93 -0.74 -26.26
CA THR A 194 0.36 0.00 -25.12
C THR A 194 0.99 -0.46 -23.80
N LEU A 195 1.72 0.43 -23.17
CA LEU A 195 2.26 0.26 -21.80
C LEU A 195 1.27 0.86 -20.80
N CYS A 196 0.83 0.06 -19.82
CA CYS A 196 -0.19 0.47 -18.87
C CYS A 196 0.35 0.55 -17.43
N TYR A 197 -0.05 1.58 -16.72
CA TYR A 197 0.10 1.70 -15.27
C TYR A 197 -1.27 1.97 -14.65
N PHE A 198 -1.61 1.29 -13.57
CA PHE A 198 -2.73 1.68 -12.72
C PHE A 198 -2.31 1.82 -11.24
N GLY A 199 -2.82 2.85 -10.60
CA GLY A 199 -2.55 3.21 -9.22
C GLY A 199 -2.33 4.70 -9.02
N THR A 200 -1.95 5.11 -7.84
CA THR A 200 -1.65 6.52 -7.55
C THR A 200 -0.42 6.98 -8.33
N ILE A 201 -0.56 8.09 -9.05
CA ILE A 201 0.50 8.75 -9.80
C ILE A 201 1.02 9.89 -8.93
N GLY A 202 2.19 9.68 -8.34
CA GLY A 202 2.82 10.63 -7.41
C GLY A 202 4.19 11.09 -7.86
N ARG A 203 4.86 11.82 -7.00
CA ARG A 203 6.20 12.40 -7.24
C ARG A 203 7.30 11.38 -7.55
N TRP A 204 7.05 10.11 -7.28
CA TRP A 204 7.97 9.01 -7.57
C TRP A 204 7.90 8.50 -9.01
N PHE A 205 7.01 9.10 -9.85
CA PHE A 205 6.78 8.62 -11.21
C PHE A 205 7.80 9.23 -12.18
N ASN A 206 8.58 8.40 -12.88
CA ASN A 206 9.62 8.85 -13.81
C ASN A 206 9.03 9.22 -15.18
N PHE A 207 8.47 10.42 -15.28
CA PHE A 207 7.95 10.93 -16.54
C PHE A 207 9.07 11.27 -17.58
N ALA A 208 10.31 11.47 -17.12
CA ALA A 208 11.42 11.74 -18.03
C ALA A 208 11.68 10.54 -18.96
N TYR A 209 11.65 9.31 -18.42
CA TYR A 209 11.83 8.10 -19.22
C TYR A 209 10.65 7.89 -20.18
N ILE A 210 9.42 8.12 -19.73
CA ILE A 210 8.22 8.06 -20.58
C ILE A 210 8.32 9.03 -21.74
N LEU A 211 8.62 10.30 -21.48
CA LEU A 211 8.71 11.32 -22.52
C LEU A 211 9.86 11.06 -23.50
N LYS A 212 11.01 10.60 -22.98
CA LYS A 212 12.17 10.27 -23.83
C LYS A 212 11.85 9.07 -24.73
N SER A 213 11.22 8.02 -24.21
CA SER A 213 10.83 6.85 -25.00
C SER A 213 9.79 7.21 -26.09
N LEU A 214 8.86 8.10 -25.80
CA LEU A 214 7.89 8.58 -26.80
C LEU A 214 8.55 9.39 -27.93
N LYS A 215 9.68 10.04 -27.70
CA LYS A 215 10.43 10.73 -28.77
C LYS A 215 11.18 9.74 -29.66
N GLU A 216 11.68 8.65 -29.07
CA GLU A 216 12.56 7.70 -29.76
C GLU A 216 11.77 6.54 -30.43
N GLU A 217 10.56 6.21 -29.91
CA GLU A 217 9.71 5.13 -30.40
C GLU A 217 8.33 5.67 -30.83
N GLU A 218 8.00 5.59 -32.12
CA GLU A 218 6.76 6.13 -32.66
C GLU A 218 5.54 5.20 -32.44
N ASP A 219 5.79 3.92 -32.25
CA ASP A 219 4.77 2.87 -32.19
C ASP A 219 4.39 2.45 -30.75
N ILE A 220 4.77 3.24 -29.73
CA ILE A 220 4.35 3.03 -28.34
C ILE A 220 3.37 4.10 -27.86
N GLU A 221 2.54 3.74 -26.89
CA GLU A 221 1.67 4.66 -26.16
C GLU A 221 1.56 4.25 -24.69
N TYR A 222 1.17 5.18 -23.83
CA TYR A 222 0.99 4.95 -22.40
C TYR A 222 -0.47 5.14 -21.99
N LEU A 223 -0.98 4.19 -21.20
CA LEU A 223 -2.26 4.28 -20.52
C LEU A 223 -2.01 4.37 -19.01
N LEU A 224 -2.33 5.51 -18.41
CA LEU A 224 -2.17 5.76 -16.97
C LEU A 224 -3.55 5.82 -16.34
N ILE A 225 -3.80 5.02 -15.28
CA ILE A 225 -5.11 4.93 -14.64
C ILE A 225 -4.95 5.20 -13.14
N GLY A 226 -5.71 6.15 -12.61
CA GLY A 226 -5.77 6.38 -11.17
C GLY A 226 -5.64 7.83 -10.74
N PRO A 227 -5.65 8.08 -9.43
CA PRO A 227 -5.57 9.43 -8.90
C PRO A 227 -4.17 10.02 -9.09
N VAL A 228 -4.13 11.32 -9.36
CA VAL A 228 -2.88 12.10 -9.40
C VAL A 228 -2.70 12.80 -8.06
N GLU A 229 -1.55 12.62 -7.44
CA GLU A 229 -1.23 13.23 -6.16
C GLU A 229 -1.06 14.75 -6.29
N CYS A 230 -1.43 15.47 -5.23
CA CYS A 230 -1.27 16.93 -5.19
C CYS A 230 0.20 17.31 -5.41
N GLY A 231 0.46 18.24 -6.33
CA GLY A 231 1.81 18.66 -6.70
C GLY A 231 2.45 17.84 -7.82
N THR A 232 1.80 16.75 -8.27
CA THR A 232 2.21 15.98 -9.45
C THR A 232 1.36 16.36 -10.66
N SER A 233 1.95 16.37 -11.84
CA SER A 233 1.23 16.61 -13.10
C SER A 233 1.66 15.61 -14.17
N ILE A 234 0.68 15.07 -14.91
CA ILE A 234 0.95 14.21 -16.05
C ILE A 234 1.31 15.08 -17.25
N PRO A 235 2.44 14.84 -17.92
CA PRO A 235 2.83 15.59 -19.11
C PRO A 235 1.78 15.47 -20.23
N LYS A 236 1.48 16.59 -20.90
CA LYS A 236 0.58 16.59 -22.05
C LYS A 236 1.28 16.00 -23.27
N HIS A 237 0.81 14.88 -23.76
CA HIS A 237 1.31 14.24 -24.97
C HIS A 237 0.19 13.40 -25.62
N ASN A 238 0.07 13.40 -26.94
CA ASN A 238 -1.02 12.72 -27.68
C ASN A 238 -0.98 11.17 -27.54
N ARG A 239 0.12 10.61 -27.10
CA ARG A 239 0.32 9.18 -26.84
C ARG A 239 0.38 8.85 -25.34
N ILE A 240 0.01 9.77 -24.47
CA ILE A 240 -0.24 9.53 -23.05
C ILE A 240 -1.73 9.71 -22.81
N LYS A 241 -2.43 8.64 -22.43
CA LYS A 241 -3.83 8.67 -22.05
C LYS A 241 -3.94 8.52 -20.54
N HIS A 242 -4.71 9.41 -19.91
CA HIS A 242 -4.98 9.30 -18.47
C HIS A 242 -6.47 9.06 -18.24
N LEU A 243 -6.77 8.05 -17.42
CA LEU A 243 -8.10 7.78 -16.90
C LEU A 243 -8.12 8.08 -15.39
N PRO A 244 -9.20 8.70 -14.89
CA PRO A 244 -9.37 8.89 -13.46
C PRO A 244 -9.43 7.54 -12.72
N PRO A 245 -9.47 7.54 -11.36
CA PRO A 245 -9.70 6.32 -10.60
C PRO A 245 -10.94 5.58 -11.09
N VAL A 246 -10.80 4.27 -11.27
CA VAL A 246 -11.88 3.35 -11.67
C VAL A 246 -12.06 2.29 -10.59
N ASP A 247 -13.24 1.67 -10.54
CA ASP A 247 -13.47 0.55 -9.63
C ASP A 247 -12.51 -0.60 -9.94
N HIS A 248 -11.96 -1.20 -8.89
CA HIS A 248 -11.00 -2.30 -9.01
C HIS A 248 -11.54 -3.46 -9.85
N SER A 249 -12.83 -3.77 -9.73
CA SER A 249 -13.52 -4.81 -10.52
C SER A 249 -13.51 -4.56 -12.03
N ASN A 250 -13.33 -3.32 -12.48
CA ASN A 250 -13.32 -2.94 -13.88
C ASN A 250 -11.90 -2.86 -14.47
N LEU A 251 -10.85 -2.93 -13.63
CA LEU A 251 -9.46 -2.75 -14.07
C LEU A 251 -9.05 -3.80 -15.09
N PHE A 252 -9.42 -5.07 -14.88
CA PHE A 252 -9.09 -6.13 -15.81
C PHE A 252 -9.67 -5.86 -17.21
N ASP A 253 -10.95 -5.51 -17.29
CA ASP A 253 -11.62 -5.21 -18.57
C ASP A 253 -11.04 -3.99 -19.28
N ILE A 254 -10.73 -2.93 -18.53
CA ILE A 254 -10.15 -1.71 -19.08
C ILE A 254 -8.73 -1.98 -19.61
N THR A 255 -7.96 -2.83 -18.91
CA THR A 255 -6.56 -3.12 -19.26
C THR A 255 -6.38 -4.34 -20.15
N LYS A 256 -7.44 -5.11 -20.44
CA LYS A 256 -7.34 -6.34 -21.24
C LYS A 256 -6.65 -6.16 -22.59
N ASN A 257 -6.77 -4.98 -23.17
CA ASN A 257 -6.15 -4.63 -24.43
C ASN A 257 -4.76 -4.00 -24.30
N THR A 258 -4.16 -3.86 -23.13
CA THR A 258 -2.77 -3.41 -22.99
C THR A 258 -1.79 -4.54 -23.32
N ASP A 259 -0.59 -4.18 -23.78
CA ASP A 259 0.42 -5.17 -24.16
C ASP A 259 1.33 -5.52 -22.98
N ALA A 260 1.66 -4.54 -22.16
CA ALA A 260 2.44 -4.75 -20.94
C ALA A 260 2.06 -3.75 -19.84
N PHE A 261 2.32 -4.14 -18.59
CA PHE A 261 2.27 -3.22 -17.44
C PHE A 261 3.63 -2.62 -17.17
N ILE A 262 3.64 -1.41 -16.61
CA ILE A 262 4.88 -0.75 -16.21
C ILE A 262 4.83 -0.25 -14.77
N MET A 263 5.99 -0.21 -14.14
CA MET A 263 6.24 0.47 -12.86
C MET A 263 7.43 1.42 -13.02
N PRO A 264 7.21 2.63 -13.60
CA PRO A 264 8.27 3.54 -13.98
C PRO A 264 8.56 4.52 -12.83
N PHE A 265 9.15 4.02 -11.76
CA PHE A 265 9.41 4.82 -10.56
C PHE A 265 10.85 5.34 -10.54
N GLU A 266 11.03 6.49 -9.92
CA GLU A 266 12.32 7.03 -9.52
C GLU A 266 12.76 6.40 -8.20
N ILE A 267 13.94 5.81 -8.18
CA ILE A 267 14.47 5.20 -6.97
C ILE A 267 14.87 6.29 -5.97
N ASN A 268 14.27 6.23 -4.80
CA ASN A 268 14.53 7.08 -3.65
C ASN A 268 14.23 6.29 -2.36
N GLU A 269 14.47 6.86 -1.19
CA GLU A 269 14.27 6.19 0.10
C GLU A 269 12.85 5.64 0.29
N LEU A 270 11.84 6.35 -0.24
CA LEU A 270 10.46 5.88 -0.18
C LEU A 270 10.30 4.59 -1.01
N ILE A 271 10.70 4.63 -2.28
CA ILE A 271 10.52 3.50 -3.21
C ILE A 271 11.34 2.28 -2.79
N LEU A 272 12.56 2.47 -2.29
CA LEU A 272 13.39 1.39 -1.78
C LEU A 272 12.72 0.58 -0.66
N SER A 273 11.80 1.21 0.10
CA SER A 273 11.09 0.58 1.21
C SER A 273 9.74 -0.04 0.85
N VAL A 274 9.27 0.10 -0.40
CA VAL A 274 7.94 -0.33 -0.82
C VAL A 274 7.92 -1.80 -1.25
N ASP A 275 7.04 -2.61 -0.64
CA ASP A 275 6.60 -3.90 -1.20
C ASP A 275 5.38 -3.65 -2.10
N PRO A 276 5.53 -3.69 -3.45
CA PRO A 276 4.51 -3.16 -4.36
C PRO A 276 3.35 -4.11 -4.59
N VAL A 277 2.18 -3.81 -4.03
CA VAL A 277 0.93 -4.57 -4.26
C VAL A 277 0.60 -4.71 -5.74
N LYS A 278 0.95 -3.70 -6.56
CA LYS A 278 0.68 -3.69 -8.00
C LYS A 278 1.30 -4.83 -8.77
N LEU A 279 2.48 -5.32 -8.35
CA LEU A 279 3.10 -6.45 -9.04
C LEU A 279 2.29 -7.74 -8.90
N TYR A 280 1.63 -7.96 -7.76
CA TYR A 280 0.71 -9.11 -7.62
C TYR A 280 -0.49 -8.97 -8.56
N GLU A 281 -1.06 -7.76 -8.66
CA GLU A 281 -2.20 -7.47 -9.54
C GLU A 281 -1.80 -7.61 -11.03
N TYR A 282 -0.63 -7.10 -11.43
CA TYR A 282 -0.12 -7.22 -12.80
C TYR A 282 0.15 -8.69 -13.18
N ILE A 283 0.71 -9.48 -12.27
CA ILE A 283 0.91 -10.91 -12.45
C ILE A 283 -0.45 -11.60 -12.63
N ASN A 284 -1.47 -11.23 -11.82
CA ASN A 284 -2.81 -11.78 -11.95
C ASN A 284 -3.43 -11.52 -13.33
N PHE A 285 -3.18 -10.36 -13.91
CA PHE A 285 -3.70 -10.00 -15.23
C PHE A 285 -2.94 -10.67 -16.39
N ASN A 286 -1.93 -11.48 -16.11
CA ASN A 286 -1.21 -12.30 -17.05
C ASN A 286 -0.62 -11.52 -18.24
N LYS A 287 0.03 -10.42 -17.98
CA LYS A 287 0.72 -9.57 -18.95
C LYS A 287 2.20 -9.47 -18.62
N ASN A 288 3.02 -9.15 -19.62
CA ASN A 288 4.40 -8.77 -19.39
C ASN A 288 4.47 -7.54 -18.49
N ILE A 289 5.46 -7.48 -17.61
CA ILE A 289 5.62 -6.42 -16.63
C ILE A 289 7.02 -5.84 -16.74
N LEU A 290 7.14 -4.53 -16.90
CA LEU A 290 8.38 -3.77 -16.87
C LEU A 290 8.46 -2.93 -15.59
N CYS A 291 9.45 -3.16 -14.77
CA CYS A 291 9.59 -2.52 -13.47
C CYS A 291 11.02 -2.02 -13.27
N VAL A 292 11.15 -0.87 -12.61
CA VAL A 292 12.46 -0.41 -12.12
C VAL A 292 12.98 -1.41 -11.09
N GLU A 293 14.26 -1.73 -11.16
CA GLU A 293 14.93 -2.69 -10.26
C GLU A 293 15.28 -2.05 -8.92
N TYR A 294 14.90 -2.73 -7.84
CA TYR A 294 15.34 -2.44 -6.47
C TYR A 294 15.16 -3.70 -5.60
N PRO A 295 15.81 -3.82 -4.43
CA PRO A 295 15.89 -5.08 -3.68
C PRO A 295 14.54 -5.74 -3.39
N GLU A 296 13.50 -4.95 -3.03
CA GLU A 296 12.19 -5.53 -2.70
C GLU A 296 11.45 -6.16 -3.88
N VAL A 297 11.77 -5.78 -5.12
CA VAL A 297 11.14 -6.35 -6.31
C VAL A 297 11.88 -7.53 -6.91
N GLU A 298 13.13 -7.80 -6.52
CA GLU A 298 13.95 -8.90 -7.07
C GLU A 298 13.25 -10.25 -6.97
N ARG A 299 12.48 -10.50 -5.91
CA ARG A 299 11.70 -11.73 -5.71
C ARG A 299 10.60 -11.96 -6.76
N PHE A 300 10.24 -10.94 -7.52
CA PHE A 300 9.32 -11.05 -8.66
C PHE A 300 10.05 -11.32 -9.98
N GLY A 301 11.37 -11.50 -9.99
CA GLY A 301 12.20 -11.59 -11.19
C GLY A 301 11.81 -12.68 -12.17
N HIS A 302 11.12 -13.75 -11.71
CA HIS A 302 10.53 -14.77 -12.57
C HIS A 302 9.39 -14.21 -13.45
N PHE A 303 8.65 -13.20 -12.95
CA PHE A 303 7.46 -12.63 -13.59
C PHE A 303 7.73 -11.30 -14.30
N VAL A 304 8.81 -10.58 -13.93
CA VAL A 304 9.03 -9.17 -14.25
C VAL A 304 10.30 -9.00 -15.08
N TYR A 305 10.28 -8.08 -16.02
CA TYR A 305 11.46 -7.56 -16.71
C TYR A 305 11.94 -6.32 -15.98
N PHE A 306 13.19 -6.34 -15.54
CA PHE A 306 13.78 -5.22 -14.80
C PHE A 306 14.56 -4.27 -15.71
N TYR A 307 14.63 -3.02 -15.27
CA TYR A 307 15.52 -2.00 -15.81
C TYR A 307 16.08 -1.14 -14.65
N SER A 308 17.29 -0.65 -14.81
CA SER A 308 18.00 0.20 -13.83
C SER A 308 18.25 1.62 -14.33
N ASP A 309 18.29 1.82 -15.64
CA ASP A 309 18.55 3.09 -16.31
C ASP A 309 17.67 3.24 -17.56
N TYR A 310 17.80 4.38 -18.26
CA TYR A 310 17.01 4.63 -19.46
C TYR A 310 17.36 3.67 -20.61
N GLU A 311 18.60 3.31 -20.81
CA GLU A 311 19.02 2.45 -21.92
C GLU A 311 18.47 1.03 -21.74
N SER A 312 18.52 0.49 -20.53
CA SER A 312 17.88 -0.77 -20.18
C SER A 312 16.35 -0.68 -20.25
N PHE A 313 15.74 0.43 -19.82
CA PHE A 313 14.29 0.68 -19.98
C PHE A 313 13.87 0.58 -21.45
N LYS A 314 14.57 1.29 -22.35
CA LYS A 314 14.34 1.25 -23.80
C LYS A 314 14.55 -0.14 -24.37
N ALA A 315 15.65 -0.79 -24.02
CA ALA A 315 15.98 -2.13 -24.49
C ALA A 315 14.88 -3.14 -24.11
N GLN A 316 14.34 -3.06 -22.88
CA GLN A 316 13.24 -3.92 -22.46
C GLN A 316 11.93 -3.61 -23.23
N ILE A 317 11.60 -2.37 -23.51
CA ILE A 317 10.45 -2.04 -24.36
C ILE A 317 10.62 -2.68 -25.75
N CYS A 318 11.79 -2.53 -26.38
CA CYS A 318 12.07 -3.14 -27.68
C CYS A 318 11.98 -4.67 -27.63
N ARG A 319 12.38 -5.29 -26.54
CA ARG A 319 12.24 -6.72 -26.30
C ARG A 319 10.77 -7.11 -26.19
N LEU A 320 9.99 -6.44 -25.33
CA LEU A 320 8.58 -6.73 -25.07
C LEU A 320 7.72 -6.60 -26.33
N LYS A 321 8.05 -5.68 -27.25
CA LYS A 321 7.39 -5.55 -28.55
C LYS A 321 7.54 -6.80 -29.44
N LYS A 322 8.59 -7.61 -29.21
CA LYS A 322 8.86 -8.85 -29.96
C LYS A 322 8.34 -10.09 -29.26
N GLU A 323 8.13 -10.03 -27.95
CA GLU A 323 7.60 -11.15 -27.15
C GLU A 323 6.14 -11.41 -27.50
N LYS A 324 5.81 -12.67 -27.71
CA LYS A 324 4.43 -13.10 -28.05
C LYS A 324 3.64 -13.61 -26.85
N SER A 325 4.34 -13.90 -25.76
CA SER A 325 3.77 -14.45 -24.52
C SER A 325 4.48 -13.86 -23.30
N VAL A 326 3.89 -14.07 -22.15
CA VAL A 326 4.56 -13.83 -20.86
C VAL A 326 5.67 -14.87 -20.65
N LYS A 327 6.65 -14.57 -19.79
CA LYS A 327 7.80 -15.46 -19.55
C LYS A 327 7.55 -16.55 -18.49
N TYR A 328 6.32 -16.72 -18.06
CA TYR A 328 5.89 -17.68 -17.04
C TYR A 328 4.64 -18.43 -17.49
N THR A 329 4.37 -19.58 -16.89
CA THR A 329 3.17 -20.37 -17.15
C THR A 329 1.99 -19.91 -16.29
N ASN A 330 0.79 -20.32 -16.68
CA ASN A 330 -0.41 -20.02 -15.89
C ASN A 330 -0.37 -20.73 -14.52
N GLU A 331 0.19 -21.93 -14.45
CA GLU A 331 0.37 -22.69 -13.21
C GLU A 331 1.31 -21.96 -12.24
N GLU A 332 2.44 -21.46 -12.75
CA GLU A 332 3.40 -20.67 -11.95
C GLU A 332 2.76 -19.38 -11.41
N ARG A 333 1.97 -18.69 -12.25
CA ARG A 333 1.19 -17.52 -11.87
C ARG A 333 0.24 -17.81 -10.72
N ILE A 334 -0.58 -18.84 -10.86
CA ILE A 334 -1.58 -19.24 -9.86
C ILE A 334 -0.87 -19.62 -8.55
N LEU A 335 0.14 -20.48 -8.61
CA LEU A 335 0.88 -20.95 -7.45
C LEU A 335 1.54 -19.77 -6.69
N PHE A 336 2.08 -18.79 -7.42
CA PHE A 336 2.68 -17.60 -6.82
C PHE A 336 1.64 -16.76 -6.09
N LEU A 337 0.48 -16.50 -6.70
CA LEU A 337 -0.59 -15.69 -6.12
C LEU A 337 -1.25 -16.37 -4.93
N GLU A 338 -1.46 -17.70 -4.98
CA GLU A 338 -1.99 -18.49 -3.87
C GLU A 338 -1.07 -18.47 -2.65
N LYS A 339 0.25 -18.46 -2.83
CA LYS A 339 1.24 -18.35 -1.75
C LYS A 339 1.41 -16.93 -1.20
N ASN A 340 0.84 -15.93 -1.88
CA ASN A 340 1.04 -14.52 -1.54
C ASN A 340 -0.30 -13.77 -1.40
N ASN A 341 -1.27 -14.36 -0.73
CA ASN A 341 -2.59 -13.78 -0.53
C ASN A 341 -2.74 -13.14 0.86
N TRP A 342 -3.75 -12.27 1.02
CA TRP A 342 -4.03 -11.60 2.29
C TRP A 342 -4.48 -12.56 3.39
N LYS A 343 -5.12 -13.68 3.05
CA LYS A 343 -5.53 -14.70 4.02
C LYS A 343 -4.33 -15.28 4.76
N ASP A 344 -3.24 -15.57 4.04
CA ASP A 344 -2.02 -16.09 4.67
C ASP A 344 -1.33 -15.00 5.51
N ARG A 345 -1.42 -13.73 5.10
CA ARG A 345 -0.91 -12.60 5.90
C ARG A 345 -1.68 -12.45 7.21
N GLY A 346 -3.02 -12.50 7.16
CA GLY A 346 -3.86 -12.48 8.37
C GLY A 346 -3.57 -13.65 9.32
N LYS A 347 -3.32 -14.85 8.77
CA LYS A 347 -2.92 -16.02 9.54
C LYS A 347 -1.55 -15.83 10.21
N GLN A 348 -0.55 -15.36 9.48
CA GLN A 348 0.78 -15.05 10.03
C GLN A 348 0.70 -14.04 11.18
N ILE A 349 -0.09 -12.97 11.04
CA ILE A 349 -0.31 -11.98 12.10
C ILE A 349 -0.96 -12.63 13.33
N THR A 350 -1.99 -13.44 13.14
CA THR A 350 -2.68 -14.13 14.23
C THR A 350 -1.73 -15.07 15.00
N GLU A 351 -0.89 -15.81 14.28
CA GLU A 351 0.12 -16.70 14.88
C GLU A 351 1.14 -15.91 15.70
N LEU A 352 1.63 -14.77 15.20
CA LEU A 352 2.54 -13.88 15.93
C LEU A 352 1.92 -13.35 17.24
N ILE A 353 0.64 -12.95 17.18
CA ILE A 353 -0.08 -12.48 18.37
C ILE A 353 -0.21 -13.59 19.43
N ILE A 354 -0.53 -14.81 19.01
CA ILE A 354 -0.63 -15.98 19.90
C ILE A 354 0.73 -16.31 20.52
N GLN A 355 1.79 -16.34 19.74
CA GLN A 355 3.16 -16.60 20.21
C GLN A 355 3.64 -15.57 21.24
N LYS A 356 3.28 -14.30 21.03
CA LYS A 356 3.63 -13.22 21.97
C LYS A 356 2.91 -13.35 23.31
N ARG A 357 1.68 -13.85 23.29
CA ARG A 357 0.89 -14.09 24.54
C ARG A 357 1.37 -15.28 25.36
N ALA A 358 1.99 -16.25 24.70
CA ALA A 358 2.49 -17.47 25.36
C ALA A 358 3.83 -17.25 26.09
N LYS A 359 4.50 -16.13 25.83
CA LYS A 359 5.73 -15.70 26.53
C LYS A 359 5.43 -14.75 27.68
#